data_20a5af7115055701974409068340ddfd
#
_entry.id   20a5af7115055701974409068340ddfd
#
_cell.length_a   1.000
_cell.length_b   1.000
_cell.length_c   1.000
_cell.angle_alpha   90.00
_cell.angle_beta   90.00
_cell.angle_gamma   90.00
#
_symmetry.space_group_name_H-M   'P 1'
#
loop_
_entity.id
_entity.type
_entity.pdbx_description
1 polymer ?
#
loop_
_entity_poly.entity_id
_entity_poly.type
_entity_poly.pdbx_seq_one_letter_code
_entity_poly.pdbx_strand_id
1 'polypeptide(L)'
;MRNPQGMALSPFNGKIYLTNHGAKGGDWLGIVKKGENYGWKILGWGGTNYTGTKIGPKWKPGFTKAIKYWVPSIAVSSMVVYKGKEFKEWNGEALITSLKDQSLRKIKFKDNNFIKEEVILKESIGRIRDIEIQKKTGEIFLLTDQ
;
A
#
# COMPACT_ATOMS: atom_id res chain seq x y z
N MET A 1 11.94 5.88 5.85
CA MET A 1 11.10 4.68 5.61
C MET A 1 11.83 3.45 6.13
N ARG A 2 11.12 2.32 6.36
CA ARG A 2 11.77 1.08 6.83
C ARG A 2 12.11 0.13 5.66
N ASN A 3 11.11 -0.31 4.93
CA ASN A 3 11.23 -1.32 3.88
C ASN A 3 10.16 -1.06 2.80
N PRO A 4 10.43 -0.12 1.87
CA PRO A 4 9.54 0.16 0.74
C PRO A 4 9.44 -1.06 -0.18
N GLN A 5 8.23 -1.30 -0.71
CA GLN A 5 7.91 -2.43 -1.58
C GLN A 5 7.35 -1.94 -2.91
N GLY A 6 6.04 -1.70 -2.99
CA GLY A 6 5.39 -1.22 -4.21
C GLY A 6 5.53 0.30 -4.37
N MET A 7 5.70 0.75 -5.60
CA MET A 7 5.73 2.16 -5.95
C MET A 7 4.99 2.39 -7.27
N ALA A 8 4.15 3.42 -7.33
CA ALA A 8 3.39 3.77 -8.52
C ALA A 8 3.37 5.28 -8.77
N LEU A 9 3.58 5.69 -10.01
CA LEU A 9 3.29 7.04 -10.48
C LEU A 9 1.82 7.10 -10.88
N SER A 10 1.06 8.00 -10.26
CA SER A 10 -0.34 8.18 -10.62
C SER A 10 -0.48 8.83 -12.01
N PRO A 11 -1.20 8.19 -12.94
CA PRO A 11 -1.44 8.74 -14.27
C PRO A 11 -2.46 9.90 -14.28
N PHE A 12 -3.05 10.23 -13.12
CA PHE A 12 -4.05 11.29 -12.97
C PHE A 12 -3.50 12.61 -12.41
N ASN A 13 -2.52 12.51 -11.50
CA ASN A 13 -2.00 13.70 -10.80
C ASN A 13 -0.47 13.78 -10.73
N GLY A 14 0.24 12.83 -11.32
CA GLY A 14 1.70 12.78 -11.35
C GLY A 14 2.37 12.57 -9.99
N LYS A 15 1.62 12.23 -8.93
CA LYS A 15 2.17 11.95 -7.61
C LYS A 15 2.69 10.52 -7.54
N ILE A 16 3.75 10.32 -6.77
CA ILE A 16 4.32 9.01 -6.50
C ILE A 16 3.71 8.46 -5.22
N TYR A 17 3.11 7.30 -5.30
CA TYR A 17 2.59 6.54 -4.17
C TYR A 17 3.49 5.35 -3.86
N LEU A 18 3.52 4.96 -2.60
CA LEU A 18 4.43 3.91 -2.12
C LEU A 18 3.80 3.12 -0.99
N THR A 19 4.02 1.80 -1.02
CA THR A 19 3.75 0.92 0.12
C THR A 19 5.05 0.57 0.85
N ASN A 20 4.96 0.40 2.16
CA ASN A 20 6.12 0.12 3.01
C ASN A 20 5.76 -0.89 4.10
N HIS A 21 6.64 -1.87 4.31
CA HIS A 21 6.51 -2.80 5.43
C HIS A 21 6.84 -2.15 6.76
N GLY A 22 5.95 -2.34 7.74
CA GLY A 22 6.26 -2.24 9.16
C GLY A 22 7.15 -3.40 9.64
N ALA A 23 7.32 -3.54 10.93
CA ALA A 23 7.97 -4.72 11.51
C ALA A 23 6.90 -5.81 11.76
N LYS A 24 6.25 -5.83 12.92
CA LYS A 24 5.11 -6.68 13.22
C LYS A 24 3.83 -5.82 13.26
N GLY A 25 3.27 -5.54 12.08
CA GLY A 25 2.22 -4.53 11.88
C GLY A 25 2.78 -3.15 11.52
N GLY A 26 1.92 -2.25 11.08
CA GLY A 26 2.27 -0.91 10.66
C GLY A 26 2.79 -0.81 9.22
N ASP A 27 2.43 -1.76 8.36
CA ASP A 27 2.55 -1.56 6.91
C ASP A 27 1.70 -0.36 6.52
N TRP A 28 2.14 0.42 5.54
CA TRP A 28 1.40 1.62 5.17
C TRP A 28 1.49 1.95 3.68
N LEU A 29 0.48 2.70 3.21
CA LEU A 29 0.42 3.37 1.92
C LEU A 29 0.55 4.87 2.14
N GLY A 30 1.38 5.55 1.35
CA GLY A 30 1.53 7.01 1.42
C GLY A 30 2.04 7.62 0.14
N ILE A 31 2.11 8.96 0.11
CA ILE A 31 2.71 9.74 -0.99
C ILE A 31 4.18 9.96 -0.69
N VAL A 32 5.01 9.82 -1.73
CA VAL A 32 6.44 10.17 -1.67
C VAL A 32 6.62 11.63 -2.08
N LYS A 33 7.26 12.41 -1.23
CA LYS A 33 7.63 13.80 -1.49
C LYS A 33 9.09 14.03 -1.14
N LYS A 34 9.77 14.85 -1.94
CA LYS A 34 11.16 15.23 -1.70
C LYS A 34 11.30 15.95 -0.35
N GLY A 35 12.29 15.55 0.46
CA GLY A 35 12.58 16.18 1.75
C GLY A 35 11.68 15.74 2.92
N GLU A 36 10.67 14.92 2.68
CA GLU A 36 9.73 14.47 3.70
C GLU A 36 10.29 13.33 4.58
N ASN A 37 9.94 13.36 5.86
CA ASN A 37 10.32 12.33 6.83
C ASN A 37 9.14 11.44 7.20
N TYR A 38 9.29 10.14 6.96
CA TYR A 38 8.26 9.11 7.19
C TYR A 38 8.39 8.41 8.55
N GLY A 39 9.30 8.90 9.39
CA GLY A 39 9.36 8.62 10.83
C GLY A 39 9.98 7.29 11.27
N TRP A 40 10.48 6.45 10.38
CA TRP A 40 11.17 5.24 10.82
C TRP A 40 12.51 5.61 11.53
N LYS A 41 12.83 5.17 12.75
CA LYS A 41 12.18 4.15 13.64
C LYS A 41 11.38 4.82 14.79
N ILE A 42 10.98 6.07 14.64
CA ILE A 42 10.27 6.86 15.68
C ILE A 42 8.77 6.53 15.67
N LEU A 43 8.19 6.35 14.47
CA LEU A 43 6.80 5.96 14.27
C LEU A 43 6.67 4.47 13.95
N GLY A 44 5.70 3.81 14.59
CA GLY A 44 5.39 2.40 14.35
C GLY A 44 4.08 2.15 13.60
N TRP A 45 3.28 3.20 13.33
CA TRP A 45 1.93 3.06 12.75
C TRP A 45 1.05 2.03 13.46
N GLY A 46 1.25 1.89 14.80
CA GLY A 46 0.58 0.90 15.62
C GLY A 46 1.21 -0.50 15.62
N GLY A 47 2.29 -0.68 14.86
CA GLY A 47 3.07 -1.93 14.86
C GLY A 47 4.04 -2.02 16.04
N THR A 48 4.58 -3.23 16.21
CA THR A 48 5.57 -3.56 17.24
C THR A 48 6.86 -4.10 16.60
N ASN A 49 7.91 -4.18 17.38
CA ASN A 49 9.08 -4.99 17.05
C ASN A 49 8.71 -6.49 17.03
N TYR A 50 9.57 -7.31 16.47
CA TYR A 50 9.34 -8.78 16.44
C TYR A 50 9.27 -9.39 17.84
N THR A 51 9.90 -8.77 18.82
CA THR A 51 9.83 -9.12 20.26
C THR A 51 8.51 -8.71 20.93
N GLY A 52 7.61 -7.99 20.23
CA GLY A 52 6.35 -7.50 20.76
C GLY A 52 6.41 -6.11 21.40
N THR A 53 7.59 -5.51 21.55
CA THR A 53 7.73 -4.15 22.10
C THR A 53 7.25 -3.09 21.12
N LYS A 54 6.61 -2.02 21.64
CA LYS A 54 6.15 -0.88 20.83
C LYS A 54 7.30 -0.19 20.09
N ILE A 55 7.01 0.27 18.86
CA ILE A 55 7.90 1.12 18.04
C ILE A 55 7.45 2.60 18.15
N GLY A 56 7.04 3.08 19.29
CA GLY A 56 6.59 4.46 19.43
C GLY A 56 5.13 4.69 19.00
N PRO A 57 4.70 5.95 18.81
CA PRO A 57 3.31 6.30 18.49
C PRO A 57 2.92 5.86 17.09
N LYS A 58 1.59 5.79 16.85
CA LYS A 58 1.05 5.59 15.49
C LYS A 58 1.52 6.71 14.56
N TRP A 59 1.37 7.94 14.98
CA TRP A 59 1.82 9.13 14.28
C TRP A 59 2.04 10.29 15.29
N LYS A 60 2.82 11.29 14.89
CA LYS A 60 2.98 12.58 15.61
C LYS A 60 3.34 13.70 14.64
N PRO A 61 3.11 14.98 15.01
CA PRO A 61 3.53 16.14 14.21
C PRO A 61 5.02 16.11 13.84
N GLY A 62 5.34 16.68 12.67
CA GLY A 62 6.70 16.70 12.12
C GLY A 62 7.04 15.51 11.22
N PHE A 63 6.12 14.58 11.02
CA PHE A 63 6.27 13.44 10.12
C PHE A 63 5.15 13.37 9.09
N THR A 64 5.46 12.85 7.90
CA THR A 64 4.49 12.68 6.83
C THR A 64 3.47 11.60 7.18
N LYS A 65 2.18 11.92 7.04
CA LYS A 65 1.09 10.97 7.30
C LYS A 65 0.99 9.91 6.19
N ALA A 66 0.73 8.67 6.60
CA ALA A 66 0.24 7.65 5.70
C ALA A 66 -1.22 7.91 5.30
N ILE A 67 -1.59 7.49 4.09
CA ILE A 67 -2.99 7.45 3.63
C ILE A 67 -3.73 6.34 4.38
N LYS A 68 -3.12 5.17 4.45
CA LYS A 68 -3.63 3.97 5.09
C LYS A 68 -2.49 3.21 5.76
N TYR A 69 -2.76 2.55 6.88
CA TYR A 69 -1.84 1.60 7.49
C TYR A 69 -2.58 0.36 7.98
N TRP A 70 -1.86 -0.75 8.10
CA TRP A 70 -2.42 -2.05 8.49
C TRP A 70 -1.77 -2.59 9.76
N VAL A 71 -2.62 -2.98 10.72
CA VAL A 71 -2.25 -3.70 11.94
C VAL A 71 -3.32 -4.78 12.15
N PRO A 72 -2.94 -6.04 12.08
CA PRO A 72 -1.62 -6.62 11.84
C PRO A 72 -1.07 -6.34 10.44
N SER A 73 0.22 -6.60 10.23
CA SER A 73 0.86 -6.52 8.91
C SER A 73 0.23 -7.49 7.93
N ILE A 74 -0.06 -7.03 6.72
CA ILE A 74 -0.50 -7.85 5.59
C ILE A 74 0.67 -8.28 4.70
N ALA A 75 1.87 -7.75 4.97
CA ALA A 75 3.06 -7.85 4.13
C ALA A 75 2.80 -7.35 2.71
N VAL A 76 2.58 -6.04 2.57
CA VAL A 76 2.39 -5.37 1.28
C VAL A 76 3.52 -5.71 0.30
N SER A 77 3.22 -5.98 -0.95
CA SER A 77 4.20 -6.31 -1.98
C SER A 77 4.27 -5.24 -3.07
N SER A 78 3.38 -5.26 -4.02
CA SER A 78 3.37 -4.30 -5.12
C SER A 78 2.14 -3.41 -5.09
N MET A 79 2.13 -2.38 -5.92
CA MET A 79 0.97 -1.51 -6.09
C MET A 79 0.94 -0.85 -7.46
N VAL A 80 -0.25 -0.51 -7.91
CA VAL A 80 -0.51 0.37 -9.05
C VAL A 80 -1.60 1.37 -8.70
N VAL A 81 -1.64 2.51 -9.41
CA VAL A 81 -2.83 3.36 -9.45
C VAL A 81 -3.59 2.98 -10.71
N TYR A 82 -4.77 2.42 -10.55
CA TYR A 82 -5.53 1.86 -11.66
C TYR A 82 -5.92 2.94 -12.67
N LYS A 83 -5.67 2.65 -13.95
CA LYS A 83 -6.20 3.39 -15.10
C LYS A 83 -6.49 2.40 -16.22
N GLY A 84 -7.76 2.22 -16.53
CA GLY A 84 -8.17 1.24 -17.54
C GLY A 84 -9.62 1.37 -17.97
N LYS A 85 -10.01 0.57 -18.96
CA LYS A 85 -11.37 0.51 -19.51
C LYS A 85 -12.20 -0.62 -18.92
N GLU A 86 -11.53 -1.67 -18.42
CA GLU A 86 -12.16 -2.88 -17.91
C GLU A 86 -12.94 -2.59 -16.60
N PHE A 87 -12.29 -1.89 -15.66
CA PHE A 87 -12.90 -1.51 -14.38
C PHE A 87 -12.95 0.02 -14.27
N LYS A 88 -13.78 0.67 -15.06
CA LYS A 88 -13.82 2.15 -15.18
C LYS A 88 -14.02 2.86 -13.85
N GLU A 89 -14.81 2.29 -12.96
CA GLU A 89 -15.11 2.80 -11.62
C GLU A 89 -13.90 2.74 -10.66
N TRP A 90 -12.85 1.99 -11.01
CA TRP A 90 -11.63 1.89 -10.22
C TRP A 90 -10.57 2.92 -10.61
N ASN A 91 -10.81 3.70 -11.67
CA ASN A 91 -9.85 4.69 -12.14
C ASN A 91 -9.46 5.67 -11.02
N GLY A 92 -8.15 5.80 -10.76
CA GLY A 92 -7.59 6.64 -9.72
C GLY A 92 -7.46 5.98 -8.35
N GLU A 93 -8.01 4.77 -8.14
CA GLU A 93 -7.83 4.03 -6.90
C GLU A 93 -6.51 3.24 -6.91
N ALA A 94 -5.93 3.03 -5.74
CA ALA A 94 -4.73 2.19 -5.62
C ALA A 94 -5.13 0.73 -5.49
N LEU A 95 -4.49 -0.13 -6.29
CA LEU A 95 -4.54 -1.58 -6.12
C LEU A 95 -3.25 -2.02 -5.44
N ILE A 96 -3.37 -2.73 -4.33
CA ILE A 96 -2.25 -3.15 -3.48
C ILE A 96 -2.31 -4.65 -3.31
N THR A 97 -1.17 -5.30 -3.54
CA THR A 97 -1.01 -6.74 -3.34
C THR A 97 -0.30 -7.03 -2.04
N SER A 98 -0.48 -8.23 -1.50
CA SER A 98 0.12 -8.65 -0.25
C SER A 98 0.54 -10.12 -0.24
N LEU A 99 1.56 -10.40 0.58
CA LEU A 99 2.15 -11.73 0.70
C LEU A 99 1.55 -12.53 1.85
N LYS A 100 1.34 -11.89 3.01
CA LYS A 100 0.95 -12.59 4.23
C LYS A 100 -0.51 -13.02 4.21
N ASP A 101 -1.41 -12.12 3.85
CA ASP A 101 -2.84 -12.42 3.76
C ASP A 101 -3.29 -12.73 2.32
N GLN A 102 -2.33 -12.88 1.40
CA GLN A 102 -2.54 -13.33 0.02
C GLN A 102 -3.69 -12.57 -0.65
N SER A 103 -3.66 -11.23 -0.54
CA SER A 103 -4.78 -10.40 -0.99
C SER A 103 -4.43 -9.42 -2.08
N LEU A 104 -5.45 -9.10 -2.89
CA LEU A 104 -5.54 -7.90 -3.72
C LEU A 104 -6.54 -6.96 -3.06
N ARG A 105 -6.10 -5.75 -2.75
CA ARG A 105 -6.89 -4.73 -2.07
C ARG A 105 -7.02 -3.48 -2.92
N LYS A 106 -8.20 -2.92 -2.96
CA LYS A 106 -8.50 -1.65 -3.63
C LYS A 106 -8.71 -0.57 -2.58
N ILE A 107 -7.93 0.51 -2.70
CA ILE A 107 -7.95 1.63 -1.75
C ILE A 107 -8.43 2.89 -2.46
N LYS A 108 -9.57 3.39 -2.03
CA LYS A 108 -10.08 4.70 -2.43
C LYS A 108 -9.58 5.77 -1.47
N PHE A 109 -9.05 6.85 -2.02
CA PHE A 109 -8.54 7.99 -1.27
C PHE A 109 -8.71 9.28 -2.07
N LYS A 110 -8.70 10.42 -1.39
CA LYS A 110 -8.72 11.75 -1.99
C LYS A 110 -7.78 12.66 -1.21
N ASP A 111 -6.88 13.37 -1.90
CA ASP A 111 -5.97 14.35 -1.29
C ASP A 111 -5.24 13.82 -0.04
N ASN A 112 -4.67 12.62 -0.11
CA ASN A 112 -4.04 11.89 0.99
C ASN A 112 -4.96 11.40 2.11
N ASN A 113 -6.27 11.55 1.97
CA ASN A 113 -7.23 11.06 2.95
C ASN A 113 -7.80 9.72 2.49
N PHE A 114 -7.70 8.72 3.36
CA PHE A 114 -8.33 7.42 3.17
C PHE A 114 -9.85 7.56 3.17
N ILE A 115 -10.51 6.90 2.22
CA ILE A 115 -11.98 6.87 2.11
C ILE A 115 -12.50 5.46 2.37
N LYS A 116 -12.02 4.46 1.61
CA LYS A 116 -12.54 3.09 1.65
C LYS A 116 -11.48 2.08 1.26
N GLU A 117 -11.56 0.90 1.83
CA GLU A 117 -10.82 -0.29 1.44
C GLU A 117 -11.78 -1.41 1.06
N GLU A 118 -11.50 -2.08 -0.05
CA GLU A 118 -12.20 -3.28 -0.49
C GLU A 118 -11.17 -4.39 -0.73
N VAL A 119 -11.45 -5.57 -0.20
CA VAL A 119 -10.66 -6.77 -0.49
C VAL A 119 -11.27 -7.46 -1.71
N ILE A 120 -10.55 -7.42 -2.83
CA ILE A 120 -11.02 -7.97 -4.12
C ILE A 120 -10.75 -9.47 -4.19
N LEU A 121 -9.53 -9.89 -3.77
CA LEU A 121 -9.14 -11.29 -3.66
C LEU A 121 -8.49 -11.51 -2.31
N LYS A 122 -8.69 -12.69 -1.73
CA LYS A 122 -8.01 -13.12 -0.52
C LYS A 122 -7.89 -14.65 -0.48
N GLU A 123 -6.67 -15.14 -0.22
CA GLU A 123 -6.35 -16.56 -0.02
C GLU A 123 -6.84 -17.49 -1.16
N SER A 124 -7.01 -16.96 -2.37
CA SER A 124 -7.58 -17.68 -3.53
C SER A 124 -6.56 -18.08 -4.58
N ILE A 125 -5.43 -17.36 -4.67
CA ILE A 125 -4.43 -17.56 -5.73
C ILE A 125 -2.99 -17.60 -5.20
N GLY A 126 -2.81 -17.75 -3.89
CA GLY A 126 -1.49 -17.74 -3.24
C GLY A 126 -0.98 -16.33 -2.95
N ARG A 127 0.33 -16.25 -2.63
CA ARG A 127 1.01 -14.99 -2.32
C ARG A 127 1.18 -14.15 -3.57
N ILE A 128 0.67 -12.92 -3.56
CA ILE A 128 0.73 -12.05 -4.74
C ILE A 128 1.97 -11.16 -4.65
N ARG A 129 2.92 -11.36 -5.57
CA ARG A 129 4.22 -10.68 -5.61
C ARG A 129 4.16 -9.35 -6.31
N ASP A 130 3.46 -9.32 -7.44
CA ASP A 130 3.45 -8.16 -8.32
C ASP A 130 2.10 -7.98 -9.00
N ILE A 131 1.85 -6.77 -9.50
CA ILE A 131 0.65 -6.37 -10.22
C ILE A 131 1.01 -5.44 -11.36
N GLU A 132 0.43 -5.67 -12.53
CA GLU A 132 0.58 -4.80 -13.70
C GLU A 132 -0.78 -4.60 -14.39
N ILE A 133 -0.96 -3.44 -15.02
CA ILE A 133 -2.16 -3.10 -15.79
C ILE A 133 -1.83 -3.05 -17.27
N GLN A 134 -2.54 -3.82 -18.08
CA GLN A 134 -2.45 -3.74 -19.54
C GLN A 134 -3.00 -2.38 -20.01
N LYS A 135 -2.12 -1.53 -20.56
CA LYS A 135 -2.43 -0.11 -20.88
C LYS A 135 -3.57 0.05 -21.88
N LYS A 136 -3.74 -0.88 -22.82
CA LYS A 136 -4.78 -0.77 -23.87
C LYS A 136 -6.15 -1.21 -23.39
N THR A 137 -6.21 -2.27 -22.62
CA THR A 137 -7.47 -2.93 -22.19
C THR A 137 -7.87 -2.56 -20.76
N GLY A 138 -6.91 -2.42 -19.87
CA GLY A 138 -7.15 -2.25 -18.43
C GLY A 138 -7.20 -3.58 -17.68
N GLU A 139 -6.87 -4.70 -18.35
CA GLU A 139 -6.73 -6.00 -17.71
C GLU A 139 -5.65 -5.98 -16.64
N ILE A 140 -5.91 -6.70 -15.56
CA ILE A 140 -5.02 -6.78 -14.39
C ILE A 140 -4.27 -8.11 -14.43
N PHE A 141 -2.95 -8.05 -14.43
CA PHE A 141 -2.07 -9.21 -14.33
C PHE A 141 -1.47 -9.28 -12.92
N LEU A 142 -1.54 -10.47 -12.33
CA LEU A 142 -0.99 -10.75 -11.00
C LEU A 142 0.09 -11.83 -11.12
N LEU A 143 1.26 -11.54 -10.55
CA LEU A 143 2.32 -12.54 -10.39
C LEU A 143 2.22 -13.14 -8.99
N THR A 144 2.10 -14.46 -8.92
CA THR A 144 1.98 -15.18 -7.65
C THR A 144 3.15 -16.15 -7.47
N ASP A 145 3.44 -16.47 -6.22
CA ASP A 145 4.23 -17.64 -5.84
C ASP A 145 3.39 -18.55 -4.93
N GLN A 146 3.63 -19.84 -5.07
CA GLN A 146 3.02 -20.88 -4.24
C GLN A 146 3.99 -21.36 -3.17
#